data_7c56654b340f18aff9f11a5b6f1c61ba
#
_entry.id   7c56654b340f18aff9f11a5b6f1c61ba
#
_cell.length_a   1.000
_cell.length_b   1.000
_cell.length_c   1.000
_cell.angle_alpha   90.00
_cell.angle_beta   90.00
_cell.angle_gamma   90.00
#
_symmetry.space_group_name_H-M   'P 1'
#
loop_
_entity.id
_entity.type
_entity.pdbx_description
1 polymer ?
#
loop_
_entity_poly.entity_id
_entity_poly.type
_entity_poly.pdbx_seq_one_letter_code
_entity_poly.pdbx_strand_id
1 'polypeptide(L)'
;MIKKIFVILFLTLFTTNSFSAGSDSTSTKVKSNYDKAVQSIKFAKKYEAKGKLEKAKKRYAKAQKLLLKSNSDKPNKADTLNYLGFTTRKL
;
A
#
# COMPACT_ATOMS: atom_id res chain seq x y z
N MET A 1 12.02 -29.53 29.72
CA MET A 1 10.62 -29.84 29.69
C MET A 1 9.77 -28.63 29.86
N ILE A 2 10.01 -27.93 30.92
CA ILE A 2 9.23 -26.71 31.14
C ILE A 2 9.33 -25.76 29.98
N LYS A 3 10.49 -25.72 29.38
CA LYS A 3 10.68 -24.83 28.25
C LYS A 3 9.77 -25.18 27.10
N LYS A 4 9.58 -26.43 26.86
CA LYS A 4 8.74 -26.84 25.75
C LYS A 4 7.30 -26.42 25.96
N ILE A 5 6.85 -26.60 27.17
CA ILE A 5 5.50 -26.20 27.50
C ILE A 5 5.31 -24.71 27.34
N PHE A 6 6.32 -24.01 27.75
CA PHE A 6 6.28 -22.55 27.65
C PHE A 6 6.21 -22.11 26.21
N VAL A 7 6.95 -22.76 25.36
CA VAL A 7 6.94 -22.39 23.95
C VAL A 7 5.57 -22.65 23.32
N ILE A 8 4.99 -23.74 23.68
CA ILE A 8 3.69 -24.09 23.16
C ILE A 8 2.66 -23.04 23.56
N LEU A 9 2.75 -22.62 24.78
CA LEU A 9 1.84 -21.62 25.28
C LEU A 9 2.00 -20.33 24.53
N PHE A 10 3.21 -20.00 24.25
CA PHE A 10 3.51 -18.79 23.52
C PHE A 10 2.91 -18.83 22.12
N LEU A 11 3.05 -19.96 21.49
CA LEU A 11 2.51 -20.13 20.15
C LEU A 11 1.01 -19.97 20.14
N THR A 12 0.38 -20.49 21.15
CA THR A 12 -1.06 -20.39 21.21
C THR A 12 -1.52 -18.96 21.31
N LEU A 13 -0.86 -18.21 22.12
CA LEU A 13 -1.20 -16.81 22.26
C LEU A 13 -1.00 -16.07 20.98
N PHE A 14 0.08 -16.35 20.35
CA PHE A 14 0.40 -15.68 19.11
C PHE A 14 -0.66 -15.95 18.06
N THR A 15 -1.07 -17.17 17.97
CA THR A 15 -2.07 -17.56 17.02
C THR A 15 -3.38 -16.83 17.27
N THR A 16 -3.73 -16.73 18.50
CA THR A 16 -4.96 -16.07 18.84
C THR A 16 -4.94 -14.61 18.43
N ASN A 17 -3.85 -13.97 18.69
CA ASN A 17 -3.76 -12.58 18.34
C ASN A 17 -3.86 -12.35 16.87
N SER A 18 -3.13 -13.09 16.11
CA SER A 18 -3.15 -12.88 14.68
C SER A 18 -4.54 -13.13 14.13
N PHE A 19 -5.19 -14.09 14.68
CA PHE A 19 -6.51 -14.40 14.21
C PHE A 19 -7.46 -13.23 14.44
N SER A 20 -7.50 -12.76 15.63
CA SER A 20 -8.45 -11.71 15.94
C SER A 20 -8.16 -10.46 15.13
N ALA A 21 -6.92 -10.14 14.97
CA ALA A 21 -6.60 -8.94 14.26
C ALA A 21 -6.96 -9.07 12.80
N GLY A 22 -6.68 -10.18 12.24
CA GLY A 22 -6.89 -10.31 10.84
C GLY A 22 -8.33 -10.37 10.44
N SER A 23 -9.10 -10.91 11.30
CA SER A 23 -10.43 -11.14 10.89
C SER A 23 -11.21 -9.91 10.65
N ASP A 24 -10.92 -8.93 11.35
CA ASP A 24 -11.77 -7.87 11.28
C ASP A 24 -11.80 -7.10 10.06
N SER A 25 -11.50 -6.14 10.24
CA SER A 25 -11.64 -5.08 9.45
C SER A 25 -11.33 -5.25 8.07
N THR A 26 -10.29 -5.75 7.93
CA THR A 26 -9.76 -5.75 6.64
C THR A 26 -10.54 -6.54 5.69
N SER A 27 -11.21 -7.46 6.21
CA SER A 27 -11.89 -8.35 5.36
C SER A 27 -12.71 -7.67 4.33
N THR A 28 -13.22 -6.57 4.64
CA THR A 28 -14.16 -6.01 3.73
C THR A 28 -13.61 -5.05 2.76
N LYS A 29 -12.47 -4.51 3.02
CA LYS A 29 -12.01 -3.46 2.17
C LYS A 29 -10.78 -3.81 1.40
N VAL A 30 -10.99 -4.00 0.12
CA VAL A 30 -9.88 -4.17 -0.79
C VAL A 30 -9.63 -2.80 -1.39
N LYS A 31 -8.44 -2.30 -1.26
CA LYS A 31 -8.13 -0.99 -1.80
C LYS A 31 -8.18 -1.02 -3.31
N SER A 32 -8.77 0.00 -3.87
CA SER A 32 -8.83 0.11 -5.32
C SER A 32 -7.45 0.48 -5.86
N ASN A 33 -7.28 0.33 -7.16
CA ASN A 33 -6.03 0.72 -7.79
C ASN A 33 -5.76 2.19 -7.59
N TYR A 34 -6.80 3.00 -7.61
CA TYR A 34 -6.66 4.43 -7.36
C TYR A 34 -6.12 4.68 -5.95
N ASP A 35 -6.70 4.04 -4.95
CA ASP A 35 -6.26 4.24 -3.57
C ASP A 35 -4.81 3.80 -3.37
N LYS A 36 -4.44 2.69 -3.98
CA LYS A 36 -3.06 2.21 -3.90
C LYS A 36 -2.11 3.21 -4.55
N ALA A 37 -2.54 3.81 -5.65
CA ALA A 37 -1.72 4.78 -6.35
C ALA A 37 -1.50 6.02 -5.49
N VAL A 38 -2.56 6.52 -4.87
CA VAL A 38 -2.47 7.69 -4.01
C VAL A 38 -1.52 7.42 -2.85
N GLN A 39 -1.59 6.23 -2.29
CA GLN A 39 -0.71 5.85 -1.21
C GLN A 39 0.75 5.81 -1.66
N SER A 40 1.00 5.28 -2.85
CA SER A 40 2.34 5.24 -3.40
C SER A 40 2.88 6.64 -3.63
N ILE A 41 2.03 7.56 -4.06
CA ILE A 41 2.43 8.95 -4.25
C ILE A 41 2.82 9.58 -2.91
N LYS A 42 2.08 9.28 -1.85
CA LYS A 42 2.43 9.80 -0.53
C LYS A 42 3.81 9.32 -0.10
N PHE A 43 4.12 8.07 -0.33
CA PHE A 43 5.44 7.55 -0.01
C PHE A 43 6.51 8.21 -0.86
N ALA A 44 6.21 8.43 -2.15
CA ALA A 44 7.17 9.08 -3.03
C ALA A 44 7.51 10.48 -2.54
N LYS A 45 6.48 11.22 -2.12
CA LYS A 45 6.71 12.57 -1.60
C LYS A 45 7.57 12.56 -0.34
N LYS A 46 7.37 11.56 0.51
CA LYS A 46 8.19 11.44 1.72
C LYS A 46 9.64 11.17 1.36
N TYR A 47 9.87 10.32 0.37
CA TYR A 47 11.22 10.05 -0.08
C TYR A 47 11.87 11.29 -0.68
N GLU A 48 11.10 12.05 -1.45
CA GLU A 48 11.61 13.30 -2.00
C GLU A 48 12.04 14.26 -0.90
N ALA A 49 11.23 14.37 0.12
CA ALA A 49 11.54 15.27 1.23
C ALA A 49 12.82 14.87 1.94
N LYS A 50 13.16 13.59 1.90
CA LYS A 50 14.39 13.10 2.51
C LYS A 50 15.57 13.08 1.54
N GLY A 51 15.37 13.54 0.33
CA GLY A 51 16.41 13.53 -0.66
C GLY A 51 16.65 12.19 -1.32
N LYS A 52 15.78 11.24 -1.11
CA LYS A 52 15.94 9.91 -1.69
C LYS A 52 15.21 9.83 -3.02
N LEU A 53 15.80 10.47 -4.00
CA LEU A 53 15.14 10.65 -5.29
C LEU A 53 14.90 9.36 -6.07
N GLU A 54 15.82 8.43 -5.96
CA GLU A 54 15.66 7.17 -6.66
C GLU A 54 14.46 6.39 -6.15
N LYS A 55 14.33 6.35 -4.84
CA LYS A 55 13.20 5.64 -4.24
C LYS A 55 11.90 6.36 -4.56
N ALA A 56 11.93 7.68 -4.59
CA ALA A 56 10.75 8.46 -4.93
C ALA A 56 10.30 8.13 -6.35
N LYS A 57 11.22 8.08 -7.29
CA LYS A 57 10.87 7.77 -8.67
C LYS A 57 10.23 6.40 -8.80
N LYS A 58 10.76 5.43 -8.08
CA LYS A 58 10.17 4.09 -8.13
C LYS A 58 8.74 4.10 -7.64
N ARG A 59 8.47 4.86 -6.61
CA ARG A 59 7.12 4.96 -6.09
C ARG A 59 6.19 5.71 -7.03
N TYR A 60 6.70 6.74 -7.69
CA TYR A 60 5.90 7.45 -8.68
C TYR A 60 5.60 6.56 -9.89
N ALA A 61 6.57 5.76 -10.30
CA ALA A 61 6.35 4.84 -11.42
C ALA A 61 5.30 3.80 -11.07
N LYS A 62 5.36 3.30 -9.84
CA LYS A 62 4.36 2.33 -9.39
C LYS A 62 2.98 2.97 -9.36
N ALA A 63 2.91 4.20 -8.87
CA ALA A 63 1.64 4.92 -8.84
C ALA A 63 1.08 5.11 -10.23
N GLN A 64 1.94 5.44 -11.18
CA GLN A 64 1.47 5.65 -12.53
C GLN A 64 0.87 4.39 -13.13
N LYS A 65 1.49 3.25 -12.90
CA LYS A 65 0.94 1.99 -13.39
C LYS A 65 -0.44 1.72 -12.78
N LEU A 66 -0.57 1.98 -11.50
CA LEU A 66 -1.85 1.77 -10.83
C LEU A 66 -2.92 2.74 -11.32
N LEU A 67 -2.50 3.98 -11.61
CA LEU A 67 -3.43 4.96 -12.14
C LEU A 67 -3.90 4.59 -13.54
N LEU A 68 -3.02 4.03 -14.34
CA LEU A 68 -3.40 3.58 -15.67
C LEU A 68 -4.40 2.46 -15.59
N LYS A 69 -4.22 1.55 -14.65
CA LYS A 69 -5.19 0.50 -14.44
C LYS A 69 -6.53 1.07 -13.96
N SER A 70 -6.45 2.02 -13.07
CA SER A 70 -7.66 2.66 -12.56
C SER A 70 -8.41 3.37 -13.68
N ASN A 71 -7.68 4.03 -14.56
CA ASN A 71 -8.30 4.71 -15.68
C ASN A 71 -8.92 3.73 -16.67
N SER A 72 -8.34 2.55 -16.78
CA SER A 72 -8.89 1.51 -17.62
C SER A 72 -10.21 0.99 -17.05
N ASP A 73 -10.26 0.86 -15.74
CA ASP A 73 -11.48 0.38 -15.10
C ASP A 73 -12.59 1.41 -15.10
N LYS A 74 -12.25 2.63 -14.82
CA LYS A 74 -13.20 3.74 -14.80
C LYS A 74 -12.59 4.93 -15.51
N PRO A 75 -12.80 5.05 -16.81
CA PRO A 75 -12.15 6.06 -17.61
C PRO A 75 -12.55 7.49 -17.29
N ASN A 76 -11.61 8.36 -17.54
CA ASN A 76 -11.86 9.81 -17.51
C ASN A 76 -12.28 10.42 -16.19
N LYS A 77 -11.87 9.81 -15.10
CA LYS A 77 -12.09 10.44 -13.81
C LYS A 77 -11.07 11.55 -13.62
N ALA A 78 -11.56 12.71 -13.28
CA ALA A 78 -10.70 13.88 -13.13
C ALA A 78 -9.53 13.66 -12.18
N ASP A 79 -9.81 13.05 -11.05
CA ASP A 79 -8.76 12.80 -10.06
C ASP A 79 -7.67 11.90 -10.61
N THR A 80 -8.07 10.85 -11.32
CA THR A 80 -7.11 9.93 -11.91
C THR A 80 -6.26 10.62 -12.95
N LEU A 81 -6.89 11.41 -13.80
CA LEU A 81 -6.17 12.13 -14.85
C LEU A 81 -5.19 13.16 -14.26
N ASN A 82 -5.61 13.82 -13.19
CA ASN A 82 -4.73 14.77 -12.53
C ASN A 82 -3.49 14.10 -11.98
N TYR A 83 -3.67 12.96 -11.33
CA TYR A 83 -2.52 12.24 -10.78
C TYR A 83 -1.66 11.63 -11.88
N LEU A 84 -2.25 11.24 -12.99
CA LEU A 84 -1.47 10.76 -14.13
C LEU A 84 -0.56 11.88 -14.65
N GLY A 85 -1.10 13.06 -14.78
CA GLY A 85 -0.30 14.21 -15.18
C GLY A 85 0.79 14.51 -14.19
N PHE A 86 0.44 14.44 -12.90
CA PHE A 86 1.39 14.72 -11.84
C PHE A 86 2.56 13.71 -11.85
N THR A 87 2.25 12.42 -11.93
CA THR A 87 3.30 11.41 -11.93
C THR A 87 4.14 11.46 -13.19
N THR A 88 3.54 11.81 -14.30
CA THR A 88 4.28 11.97 -15.54
C THR A 88 5.34 13.05 -15.41
N ARG A 89 4.98 14.15 -14.76
CA ARG A 89 5.95 15.22 -14.56
C ARG A 89 7.07 14.83 -13.62
N LYS A 90 6.82 13.89 -12.73
CA LYS A 90 7.84 13.44 -11.79
C LYS A 90 8.78 12.41 -12.40
N LEU A 91 8.38 11.80 -13.45
CA LEU A 91 9.18 10.79 -14.10
C LEU A 91 9.91 11.34 -15.29
#